data_ad054ed0fc03f1cce90ac03295514f50
#
_entry.id   ad054ed0fc03f1cce90ac03295514f50
#
_cell.length_a   1.000
_cell.length_b   1.000
_cell.length_c   1.000
_cell.angle_alpha   90.00
_cell.angle_beta   90.00
_cell.angle_gamma   90.00
#
_symmetry.space_group_name_H-M   'P 1'
#
loop_
_entity.id
_entity.type
_entity.pdbx_description
1 polymer ?
#
loop_
_entity_poly.entity_id
_entity_poly.type
_entity_poly.pdbx_seq_one_letter_code
_entity_poly.pdbx_strand_id
1 'polypeptide(L)'
;IIKRMKEIHRGIELTYNVKIDEDLVILYPPVINDKELYKKFTETMKDMNYREQDALTISEDFAYYQQEVPGIFFLLGTRNEEKGYVHPLHNCHFNFDEKVLLKGVEAFAKILESHNK
;
A
#
# COMPACT_ATOMS: atom_id res chain seq x y z
N ILE A 1 6.04 -18.29 6.33
CA ILE A 1 5.22 -17.97 7.51
C ILE A 1 4.25 -19.11 7.77
N ILE A 2 3.34 -19.48 6.86
CA ILE A 2 2.27 -20.50 7.04
C ILE A 2 2.83 -21.85 7.53
N LYS A 3 3.88 -22.37 6.88
CA LYS A 3 4.53 -23.61 7.31
C LYS A 3 4.94 -23.55 8.79
N ARG A 4 5.55 -22.42 9.21
CA ARG A 4 6.00 -22.25 10.59
C ARG A 4 4.84 -22.13 11.59
N MET A 5 3.75 -21.47 11.20
CA MET A 5 2.53 -21.44 12.00
C MET A 5 2.01 -22.85 12.29
N LYS A 6 1.87 -23.68 11.26
CA LYS A 6 1.41 -25.07 11.38
C LYS A 6 2.32 -25.93 12.27
N GLU A 7 3.63 -25.73 12.17
CA GLU A 7 4.59 -26.40 13.07
C GLU A 7 4.39 -26.01 14.54
N ILE A 8 4.14 -24.72 14.79
CA ILE A 8 3.86 -24.21 16.14
C ILE A 8 2.53 -24.75 16.65
N HIS A 9 1.46 -24.72 15.85
CA HIS A 9 0.15 -25.29 16.22
C HIS A 9 0.29 -26.74 16.63
N ARG A 10 0.98 -27.56 15.84
CA ARG A 10 1.23 -28.97 16.19
C ARG A 10 2.01 -29.13 17.49
N GLY A 11 3.00 -28.27 17.76
CA GLY A 11 3.73 -28.27 19.02
C GLY A 11 2.81 -27.98 20.22
N ILE A 12 1.92 -27.02 20.09
CA ILE A 12 0.93 -26.67 21.13
C ILE A 12 -0.05 -27.82 21.35
N GLU A 13 -0.59 -28.40 20.28
CA GLU A 13 -1.50 -29.54 20.38
C GLU A 13 -0.89 -30.70 21.15
N LEU A 14 0.35 -31.05 20.85
CA LEU A 14 1.08 -32.12 21.53
C LEU A 14 1.39 -31.78 23.00
N THR A 15 1.74 -30.54 23.29
CA THR A 15 2.16 -30.11 24.63
C THR A 15 0.97 -30.05 25.60
N TYR A 16 -0.17 -29.54 25.10
CA TYR A 16 -1.32 -29.24 25.94
C TYR A 16 -2.49 -30.23 25.75
N ASN A 17 -2.33 -31.24 24.91
CA ASN A 17 -3.38 -32.22 24.57
C ASN A 17 -4.69 -31.53 24.14
N VAL A 18 -4.57 -30.53 23.28
CA VAL A 18 -5.68 -29.78 22.67
C VAL A 18 -5.69 -30.01 21.19
N LYS A 19 -6.79 -29.64 20.51
CA LYS A 19 -6.91 -29.57 19.06
C LYS A 19 -7.04 -28.12 18.66
N ILE A 20 -6.29 -27.69 17.66
CA ILE A 20 -6.38 -26.36 17.05
C ILE A 20 -7.09 -26.50 15.71
N ASP A 21 -8.26 -25.88 15.59
CA ASP A 21 -8.93 -25.70 14.32
C ASP A 21 -8.45 -24.37 13.72
N GLU A 22 -7.91 -24.44 12.50
CA GLU A 22 -7.29 -23.30 11.82
C GLU A 22 -8.16 -22.91 10.62
N ASP A 23 -8.62 -21.67 10.59
CA ASP A 23 -9.21 -21.04 9.40
C ASP A 23 -8.24 -19.97 8.87
N LEU A 24 -7.49 -20.33 7.85
CA LEU A 24 -6.47 -19.45 7.25
C LEU A 24 -6.93 -18.96 5.89
N VAL A 25 -7.27 -17.68 5.81
CA VAL A 25 -7.62 -17.02 4.57
C VAL A 25 -6.44 -16.17 4.09
N ILE A 26 -5.96 -16.43 2.86
CA ILE A 26 -4.97 -15.58 2.19
C ILE A 26 -5.76 -14.58 1.34
N LEU A 27 -5.77 -13.32 1.75
CA LEU A 27 -6.59 -12.29 1.11
C LEU A 27 -5.89 -11.62 -0.07
N TYR A 28 -4.70 -11.04 0.16
CA TYR A 28 -4.07 -10.18 -0.85
C TYR A 28 -2.62 -10.58 -1.12
N PRO A 29 -2.17 -10.56 -2.38
CA PRO A 29 -0.75 -10.59 -2.70
C PRO A 29 -0.06 -9.30 -2.23
N PRO A 30 1.28 -9.25 -2.16
CA PRO A 30 1.97 -8.01 -1.88
C PRO A 30 1.87 -7.04 -3.06
N VAL A 31 1.72 -5.74 -2.78
CA VAL A 31 1.93 -4.68 -3.77
C VAL A 31 3.42 -4.56 -4.04
N ILE A 32 3.81 -4.76 -5.30
CA ILE A 32 5.21 -4.62 -5.73
C ILE A 32 5.22 -3.72 -6.96
N ASN A 33 5.67 -2.50 -6.78
CA ASN A 33 5.77 -1.54 -7.88
C ASN A 33 6.74 -2.03 -8.96
N ASP A 34 6.31 -1.96 -10.22
CA ASP A 34 7.14 -2.30 -11.37
C ASP A 34 8.34 -1.37 -11.44
N LYS A 35 9.54 -1.92 -11.62
CA LYS A 35 10.79 -1.17 -11.55
C LYS A 35 10.95 -0.14 -12.67
N GLU A 36 10.53 -0.47 -13.88
CA GLU A 36 10.67 0.44 -15.02
C GLU A 36 9.62 1.56 -14.94
N LEU A 37 8.40 1.22 -14.55
CA LEU A 37 7.37 2.22 -14.30
C LEU A 37 7.74 3.12 -13.12
N TYR A 38 8.32 2.56 -12.06
CA TYR A 38 8.77 3.34 -10.90
C TYR A 38 9.83 4.37 -11.31
N LYS A 39 10.80 4.00 -12.12
CA LYS A 39 11.82 4.90 -12.64
C LYS A 39 11.22 6.05 -13.46
N LYS A 40 10.27 5.75 -14.35
CA LYS A 40 9.55 6.77 -15.13
C LYS A 40 8.72 7.68 -14.21
N PHE A 41 8.04 7.08 -13.24
CA PHE A 41 7.23 7.79 -12.26
C PHE A 41 8.07 8.80 -11.47
N THR A 42 9.19 8.38 -10.90
CA THR A 42 10.06 9.26 -10.10
C THR A 42 10.61 10.42 -10.93
N GLU A 43 10.98 10.19 -12.17
CA GLU A 43 11.41 11.24 -13.10
C GLU A 43 10.27 12.23 -13.42
N THR A 44 9.06 11.72 -13.63
CA THR A 44 7.87 12.53 -13.92
C THR A 44 7.45 13.36 -12.71
N MET A 45 7.63 12.82 -11.48
CA MET A 45 7.19 13.45 -10.23
C MET A 45 8.23 14.32 -9.56
N LYS A 46 9.43 14.48 -10.12
CA LYS A 46 10.53 15.22 -9.48
C LYS A 46 10.16 16.65 -9.03
N ASP A 47 9.23 17.29 -9.72
CA ASP A 47 8.76 18.65 -9.39
C ASP A 47 7.61 18.66 -8.37
N MET A 48 7.09 17.50 -7.96
CA MET A 48 5.92 17.38 -7.10
C MET A 48 6.24 17.10 -5.63
N ASN A 49 7.49 17.32 -5.22
CA ASN A 49 7.91 17.10 -3.83
C ASN A 49 7.55 15.70 -3.30
N TYR A 50 7.73 14.67 -4.15
CA TYR A 50 7.57 13.28 -3.71
C TYR A 50 8.71 12.84 -2.79
N ARG A 51 8.44 11.85 -1.97
CA ARG A 51 9.45 11.16 -1.16
C ARG A 51 9.27 9.66 -1.25
N GLU A 52 10.34 8.93 -1.14
CA GLU A 52 10.28 7.48 -0.99
C GLU A 52 9.72 7.12 0.38
N GLN A 53 8.92 6.07 0.41
CA GLN A 53 8.35 5.51 1.62
C GLN A 53 8.89 4.10 1.82
N ASP A 54 9.28 3.78 3.05
CA ASP A 54 9.63 2.43 3.43
C ASP A 54 8.45 1.48 3.21
N ALA A 55 8.76 0.19 3.02
CA ALA A 55 7.75 -0.82 2.83
C ALA A 55 6.75 -0.83 4.01
N LEU A 56 5.47 -0.79 3.67
CA LEU A 56 4.38 -0.84 4.64
C LEU A 56 3.84 -2.27 4.74
N THR A 57 3.55 -2.71 5.95
CA THR A 57 2.92 -4.01 6.22
C THR A 57 1.39 -3.87 6.22
N ILE A 58 0.85 -3.44 5.08
CA ILE A 58 -0.58 -3.25 4.85
C ILE A 58 -1.05 -4.15 3.70
N SER A 59 -2.35 -4.35 3.62
CA SER A 59 -2.99 -5.03 2.49
C SER A 59 -3.61 -4.02 1.55
N GLU A 60 -3.54 -4.31 0.25
CA GLU A 60 -4.08 -3.42 -0.79
C GLU A 60 -4.57 -4.27 -1.99
N ASP A 61 -5.80 -4.03 -2.43
CA ASP A 61 -6.42 -4.80 -3.53
C ASP A 61 -5.80 -4.48 -4.89
N PHE A 62 -5.15 -3.33 -5.04
CA PHE A 62 -4.37 -2.97 -6.22
C PHE A 62 -3.32 -4.04 -6.60
N ALA A 63 -2.88 -4.84 -5.63
CA ALA A 63 -1.97 -5.95 -5.86
C ALA A 63 -2.50 -6.97 -6.89
N TYR A 64 -3.82 -7.15 -6.99
CA TYR A 64 -4.42 -8.03 -8.01
C TYR A 64 -4.28 -7.46 -9.42
N TYR A 65 -4.41 -6.15 -9.61
CA TYR A 65 -4.16 -5.54 -10.91
C TYR A 65 -2.70 -5.71 -11.34
N GLN A 66 -1.75 -5.66 -10.38
CA GLN A 66 -0.33 -5.88 -10.67
C GLN A 66 0.02 -7.32 -11.05
N GLN A 67 -0.85 -8.30 -10.81
CA GLN A 67 -0.68 -9.66 -11.31
C GLN A 67 -0.97 -9.76 -12.82
N GLU A 68 -1.80 -8.87 -13.34
CA GLU A 68 -2.22 -8.87 -14.75
C GLU A 68 -1.40 -7.90 -15.60
N VAL A 69 -1.06 -6.73 -15.04
CA VAL A 69 -0.33 -5.68 -15.75
C VAL A 69 0.70 -4.99 -14.83
N PRO A 70 1.83 -4.53 -15.36
CA PRO A 70 2.76 -3.70 -14.59
C PRO A 70 2.05 -2.47 -14.04
N GLY A 71 2.26 -2.18 -12.76
CA GLY A 71 1.57 -1.08 -12.08
C GLY A 71 2.42 -0.38 -11.03
N ILE A 72 2.07 0.87 -10.76
CA ILE A 72 2.62 1.69 -9.68
C ILE A 72 1.51 2.05 -8.71
N PHE A 73 1.73 1.76 -7.44
CA PHE A 73 0.93 2.24 -6.33
C PHE A 73 1.71 3.32 -5.58
N PHE A 74 1.10 4.47 -5.37
CA PHE A 74 1.68 5.56 -4.61
C PHE A 74 0.66 6.19 -3.67
N LEU A 75 1.11 6.82 -2.61
CA LEU A 75 0.26 7.46 -1.62
C LEU A 75 0.25 8.97 -1.84
N LEU A 76 -0.92 9.57 -1.68
CA LEU A 76 -1.09 11.01 -1.65
C LEU A 76 -1.04 11.49 -0.20
N GLY A 77 -0.04 12.29 0.15
CA GLY A 77 0.12 12.83 1.51
C GLY A 77 -1.00 13.81 1.86
N THR A 78 -1.68 13.55 2.97
CA THR A 78 -2.86 14.33 3.41
C THR A 78 -2.66 15.00 4.77
N ARG A 79 -1.59 14.68 5.50
CA ARG A 79 -1.34 15.22 6.85
C ARG A 79 -1.11 16.73 6.80
N ASN A 80 -1.82 17.47 7.66
CA ASN A 80 -1.69 18.90 7.84
C ASN A 80 -1.86 19.25 9.33
N GLU A 81 -0.76 19.56 10.00
CA GLU A 81 -0.76 19.86 11.45
C GLU A 81 -1.43 21.19 11.77
N GLU A 82 -1.25 22.20 10.93
CA GLU A 82 -1.84 23.53 11.13
C GLU A 82 -3.37 23.50 11.12
N LYS A 83 -3.95 22.57 10.32
CA LYS A 83 -5.39 22.35 10.22
C LYS A 83 -5.92 21.25 11.14
N GLY A 84 -5.04 20.62 11.92
CA GLY A 84 -5.40 19.51 12.79
C GLY A 84 -5.69 18.20 12.07
N TYR A 85 -5.35 18.05 10.79
CA TYR A 85 -5.55 16.82 10.01
C TYR A 85 -4.36 15.87 10.24
N VAL A 86 -4.33 15.26 11.41
CA VAL A 86 -3.17 14.47 11.90
C VAL A 86 -3.46 12.99 12.07
N HIS A 87 -4.72 12.60 11.99
CA HIS A 87 -5.13 11.22 12.19
C HIS A 87 -4.82 10.35 10.96
N PRO A 88 -4.37 9.10 11.14
CA PRO A 88 -4.07 8.20 10.04
C PRO A 88 -5.34 7.69 9.35
N LEU A 89 -5.17 7.09 8.18
CA LEU A 89 -6.25 6.34 7.49
C LEU A 89 -6.93 5.35 8.45
N HIS A 90 -8.21 5.11 8.25
CA HIS A 90 -9.07 4.23 9.06
C HIS A 90 -9.31 4.69 10.51
N ASN A 91 -8.83 5.87 10.91
CA ASN A 91 -9.21 6.48 12.18
C ASN A 91 -10.56 7.21 12.01
N CYS A 92 -11.45 7.11 13.02
CA CYS A 92 -12.76 7.78 12.97
C CYS A 92 -12.68 9.31 12.91
N HIS A 93 -11.55 9.90 13.26
CA HIS A 93 -11.28 11.35 13.15
C HIS A 93 -10.42 11.69 11.91
N PHE A 94 -10.19 10.73 11.00
CA PHE A 94 -9.47 11.00 9.76
C PHE A 94 -10.16 12.11 8.97
N ASN A 95 -9.38 13.11 8.59
CA ASN A 95 -9.81 14.21 7.73
C ASN A 95 -8.61 14.78 6.97
N PHE A 96 -8.86 15.52 5.90
CA PHE A 96 -7.81 16.13 5.08
C PHE A 96 -8.32 17.41 4.38
N ASP A 97 -7.40 18.23 3.91
CA ASP A 97 -7.72 19.39 3.08
C ASP A 97 -8.08 18.94 1.67
N GLU A 98 -9.30 19.19 1.23
CA GLU A 98 -9.78 18.80 -0.10
C GLU A 98 -8.92 19.34 -1.25
N LYS A 99 -8.17 20.43 -1.02
CA LYS A 99 -7.23 20.97 -2.01
C LYS A 99 -6.14 19.97 -2.40
N VAL A 100 -5.85 18.98 -1.55
CA VAL A 100 -4.88 17.93 -1.86
C VAL A 100 -5.33 17.05 -3.03
N LEU A 101 -6.65 16.95 -3.29
CA LEU A 101 -7.19 16.21 -4.43
C LEU A 101 -6.70 16.78 -5.77
N LEU A 102 -6.51 18.10 -5.86
CA LEU A 102 -5.95 18.74 -7.05
C LEU A 102 -4.51 18.26 -7.32
N LYS A 103 -3.75 17.96 -6.26
CA LYS A 103 -2.40 17.37 -6.41
C LYS A 103 -2.44 15.95 -6.96
N GLY A 104 -3.46 15.17 -6.57
CA GLY A 104 -3.71 13.86 -7.17
C GLY A 104 -4.03 13.96 -8.65
N VAL A 105 -4.92 14.87 -9.03
CA VAL A 105 -5.26 15.14 -10.44
C VAL A 105 -4.03 15.58 -11.24
N GLU A 106 -3.22 16.50 -10.71
CA GLU A 106 -1.97 16.94 -11.31
C GLU A 106 -1.00 15.78 -11.53
N ALA A 107 -0.85 14.89 -10.55
CA ALA A 107 0.00 13.72 -10.65
C ALA A 107 -0.44 12.79 -11.79
N PHE A 108 -1.72 12.47 -11.88
CA PHE A 108 -2.26 11.63 -12.96
C PHE A 108 -2.14 12.30 -14.33
N ALA A 109 -2.37 13.61 -14.44
CA ALA A 109 -2.18 14.35 -15.69
C ALA A 109 -0.72 14.23 -16.17
N LYS A 110 0.26 14.44 -15.28
CA LYS A 110 1.69 14.30 -15.61
C LYS A 110 2.05 12.88 -16.04
N ILE A 111 1.49 11.85 -15.39
CA ILE A 111 1.70 10.45 -15.78
C ILE A 111 1.20 10.21 -17.20
N LEU A 112 -0.02 10.64 -17.52
CA LEU A 112 -0.60 10.48 -18.86
C LEU A 112 0.22 11.22 -19.93
N GLU A 113 0.63 12.45 -19.67
CA GLU A 113 1.48 13.22 -20.57
C GLU A 113 2.84 12.56 -20.83
N SER A 114 3.42 11.94 -19.81
CA SER A 114 4.70 11.23 -19.93
C SER A 114 4.61 9.92 -20.71
N HIS A 115 3.42 9.30 -20.78
CA HIS A 115 3.18 8.08 -21.55
C HIS A 115 2.93 8.34 -23.04
N ASN A 116 2.53 9.56 -23.40
CA ASN A 116 2.22 9.95 -24.79
C ASN A 116 3.43 10.51 -25.53
N LYS A 117 4.59 10.54 -24.89
CA LYS A 117 5.88 10.95 -25.49
C LYS A 117 6.74 9.73 -25.78
#